data_1f4074a56d1e3b2a61a15363270ddfb0
#
_entry.id   1f4074a56d1e3b2a61a15363270ddfb0
#
_cell.length_a   1.000
_cell.length_b   1.000
_cell.length_c   1.000
_cell.angle_alpha   90.00
_cell.angle_beta   90.00
_cell.angle_gamma   90.00
#
_symmetry.space_group_name_H-M   'P 1'
#
loop_
_entity.id
_entity.type
_entity.pdbx_description
1 polymer ?
#
loop_
_entity_poly.entity_id
_entity_poly.type
_entity_poly.pdbx_seq_one_letter_code
_entity_poly.pdbx_strand_id
1 'polypeptide(L)'
;MRKMPARWTRRFDAVLNLFTSFGFFAHPTEDVRVVREFARVLKPGGMLVWHGASRDGVMARFLERDWWTSGKTLFAQEREFDPLSGVLTVHSTWRRGTKSGNREHRLRLYNATRLSELFADAGLVVQQAWDGFDDRPLGRTASEMLLVARKE
;
A
#
# COMPACT_ATOMS: atom_id res chain seq x y z
N MET A 1 11.36 -7.09 3.17
CA MET A 1 10.68 -6.41 4.29
C MET A 1 10.24 -7.36 5.41
N ARG A 2 9.82 -8.61 5.15
CA ARG A 2 9.33 -9.57 6.17
C ARG A 2 10.33 -9.91 7.29
N LYS A 3 11.62 -9.73 7.07
CA LYS A 3 12.70 -9.94 8.04
C LYS A 3 13.84 -9.00 7.73
N MET A 4 14.04 -8.03 8.59
CA MET A 4 15.17 -7.11 8.51
C MET A 4 16.32 -7.60 9.39
N PRO A 5 17.58 -7.23 9.13
CA PRO A 5 18.72 -7.65 9.95
C PRO A 5 18.50 -7.36 11.44
N ALA A 6 18.87 -8.31 12.32
CA ALA A 6 18.68 -8.18 13.77
C ALA A 6 19.41 -6.95 14.33
N ARG A 7 20.59 -6.61 13.77
CA ARG A 7 21.37 -5.43 14.14
C ARG A 7 20.66 -4.07 13.90
N TRP A 8 19.51 -4.07 13.20
CA TRP A 8 18.71 -2.88 12.94
C TRP A 8 17.65 -2.61 14.03
N THR A 9 17.57 -3.43 15.07
CA THR A 9 16.65 -3.19 16.19
C THR A 9 16.89 -1.80 16.81
N ARG A 10 15.83 -0.99 16.89
CA ARG A 10 15.85 0.37 17.47
C ARG A 10 16.96 1.26 16.89
N ARG A 11 17.16 1.20 15.58
CA ARG A 11 18.27 1.91 14.92
C ARG A 11 17.83 3.16 14.17
N PHE A 12 16.60 3.22 13.69
CA PHE A 12 16.15 4.27 12.78
C PHE A 12 15.19 5.24 13.46
N ASP A 13 15.33 6.52 13.13
CA ASP A 13 14.42 7.59 13.56
C ASP A 13 13.15 7.60 12.68
N ALA A 14 13.26 7.13 11.43
CA ALA A 14 12.13 7.00 10.52
C ALA A 14 12.24 5.75 9.65
N VAL A 15 11.08 5.19 9.31
CA VAL A 15 10.89 4.16 8.27
C VAL A 15 9.92 4.70 7.23
N LEU A 16 10.30 4.60 5.96
CA LEU A 16 9.48 5.02 4.83
C LEU A 16 9.02 3.79 4.06
N ASN A 17 7.71 3.58 3.94
CA ASN A 17 7.09 2.59 3.09
C ASN A 17 6.21 3.32 2.08
N LEU A 18 6.72 3.58 0.88
CA LEU A 18 6.12 4.49 -0.09
C LEU A 18 5.66 3.77 -1.36
N PHE A 19 4.81 4.46 -2.14
CA PHE A 19 4.39 4.07 -3.49
C PHE A 19 3.77 2.68 -3.56
N THR A 20 2.83 2.41 -2.65
CA THR A 20 2.07 1.16 -2.62
C THR A 20 2.97 -0.09 -2.60
N SER A 21 4.07 -0.06 -1.85
CA SER A 21 4.99 -1.20 -1.72
C SER A 21 4.58 -2.24 -0.66
N PHE A 22 3.37 -2.12 -0.10
CA PHE A 22 2.79 -2.97 0.94
C PHE A 22 1.54 -3.71 0.42
N GLY A 23 1.27 -4.92 0.90
CA GLY A 23 0.07 -5.68 0.53
C GLY A 23 0.27 -6.72 -0.59
N PHE A 24 1.50 -6.94 -1.05
CA PHE A 24 1.80 -7.89 -2.14
C PHE A 24 2.05 -9.34 -1.69
N PHE A 25 1.95 -9.62 -0.40
CA PHE A 25 2.15 -10.98 0.08
C PHE A 25 0.89 -11.83 -0.03
N ALA A 26 1.08 -13.14 -0.25
CA ALA A 26 -0.01 -14.08 -0.40
C ALA A 26 -0.90 -14.14 0.85
N HIS A 27 -0.28 -14.13 2.03
CA HIS A 27 -0.99 -14.24 3.30
C HIS A 27 -0.99 -12.93 4.09
N PRO A 28 -2.13 -12.52 4.70
CA PRO A 28 -2.23 -11.28 5.47
C PRO A 28 -1.34 -11.29 6.72
N THR A 29 -0.98 -12.47 7.24
CA THR A 29 -0.05 -12.61 8.37
C THR A 29 1.36 -12.13 8.03
N GLU A 30 1.73 -12.11 6.74
CA GLU A 30 3.01 -11.58 6.29
C GLU A 30 3.04 -10.06 6.33
N ASP A 31 1.90 -9.42 6.02
CA ASP A 31 1.73 -7.97 6.16
C ASP A 31 1.85 -7.54 7.63
N VAL A 32 1.25 -8.31 8.56
CA VAL A 32 1.42 -8.12 10.02
C VAL A 32 2.90 -8.21 10.43
N ARG A 33 3.63 -9.19 9.88
CA ARG A 33 5.08 -9.33 10.17
C ARG A 33 5.87 -8.13 9.68
N VAL A 34 5.53 -7.59 8.52
CA VAL A 34 6.18 -6.39 7.97
C VAL A 34 5.98 -5.19 8.89
N VAL A 35 4.76 -4.96 9.37
CA VAL A 35 4.46 -3.85 10.31
C VAL A 35 5.23 -4.03 11.61
N ARG A 36 5.28 -5.24 12.16
CA ARG A 36 6.10 -5.55 13.35
C ARG A 36 7.59 -5.30 13.12
N GLU A 37 8.12 -5.59 11.92
CA GLU A 37 9.49 -5.29 11.57
C GLU A 37 9.74 -3.78 11.46
N PHE A 38 8.80 -3.00 10.92
CA PHE A 38 8.89 -1.54 10.93
C PHE A 38 8.98 -1.02 12.36
N ALA A 39 8.09 -1.46 13.25
CA ALA A 39 8.13 -1.08 14.65
C ALA A 39 9.41 -1.51 15.35
N ARG A 40 9.91 -2.73 15.08
CA ARG A 40 11.13 -3.27 15.70
C ARG A 40 12.37 -2.43 15.37
N VAL A 41 12.50 -1.99 14.13
CA VAL A 41 13.70 -1.24 13.69
C VAL A 41 13.67 0.24 14.06
N LEU A 42 12.48 0.80 14.33
CA LEU A 42 12.32 2.15 14.82
C LEU A 42 12.80 2.29 16.27
N LYS A 43 13.45 3.41 16.58
CA LYS A 43 13.68 3.85 17.94
C LYS A 43 12.36 4.17 18.65
N PRO A 44 12.28 4.16 19.99
CA PRO A 44 11.17 4.77 20.71
C PRO A 44 10.98 6.23 20.26
N GLY A 45 9.75 6.64 19.98
CA GLY A 45 9.41 7.95 19.43
C GLY A 45 9.70 8.12 17.93
N GLY A 46 10.30 7.13 17.26
CA GLY A 46 10.53 7.15 15.81
C GLY A 46 9.25 7.05 14.99
N MET A 47 9.30 7.41 13.72
CA MET A 47 8.13 7.57 12.87
C MET A 47 8.12 6.57 11.71
N LEU A 48 6.94 6.00 11.44
CA LEU A 48 6.61 5.31 10.20
C LEU A 48 5.84 6.26 9.28
N VAL A 49 6.34 6.49 8.07
CA VAL A 49 5.59 7.12 6.99
C VAL A 49 5.16 6.03 6.02
N TRP A 50 3.87 5.77 5.95
CA TRP A 50 3.28 4.77 5.07
C TRP A 50 2.45 5.45 3.99
N HIS A 51 2.71 5.15 2.71
CA HIS A 51 1.95 5.65 1.58
C HIS A 51 1.53 4.51 0.66
N GLY A 52 0.27 4.51 0.28
CA GLY A 52 -0.27 3.52 -0.65
C GLY A 52 -1.72 3.75 -1.02
N ALA A 53 -2.24 2.86 -1.88
CA ALA A 53 -3.62 2.91 -2.34
C ALA A 53 -4.60 2.77 -1.16
N SER A 54 -5.63 3.60 -1.17
CA SER A 54 -6.75 3.52 -0.25
C SER A 54 -7.82 2.60 -0.81
N ARG A 55 -8.19 1.53 -0.09
CA ARG A 55 -9.27 0.63 -0.49
C ARG A 55 -10.56 1.40 -0.80
N ASP A 56 -10.95 2.30 0.09
CA ASP A 56 -12.23 3.01 -0.02
C ASP A 56 -12.24 3.92 -1.27
N GLY A 57 -11.16 4.64 -1.53
CA GLY A 57 -11.05 5.50 -2.69
C GLY A 57 -10.92 4.72 -4.01
N VAL A 58 -10.21 3.60 -4.01
CA VAL A 58 -10.13 2.70 -5.18
C VAL A 58 -11.51 2.12 -5.49
N MET A 59 -12.25 1.65 -4.48
CA MET A 59 -13.60 1.10 -4.67
C MET A 59 -14.62 2.15 -5.10
N ALA A 60 -14.51 3.39 -4.64
CA ALA A 60 -15.39 4.49 -5.06
C ALA A 60 -15.30 4.80 -6.57
N ARG A 61 -14.20 4.42 -7.22
CA ARG A 61 -13.92 4.65 -8.65
C ARG A 61 -13.55 3.37 -9.37
N PHE A 62 -13.99 2.22 -8.85
CA PHE A 62 -13.59 0.93 -9.38
C PHE A 62 -14.08 0.73 -10.81
N LEU A 63 -13.14 0.43 -11.70
CA LEU A 63 -13.41 0.04 -13.08
C LEU A 63 -12.84 -1.38 -13.28
N GLU A 64 -13.70 -2.33 -13.62
CA GLU A 64 -13.30 -3.70 -13.94
C GLU A 64 -12.37 -3.75 -15.15
N ARG A 65 -12.58 -2.85 -16.12
CA ARG A 65 -11.79 -2.74 -17.33
C ARG A 65 -11.46 -1.30 -17.64
N ASP A 66 -10.23 -1.10 -18.06
CA ASP A 66 -9.73 0.23 -18.42
C ASP A 66 -8.63 0.10 -19.45
N TRP A 67 -8.44 1.15 -20.25
CA TRP A 67 -7.35 1.23 -21.21
C TRP A 67 -6.88 2.68 -21.39
N TRP A 68 -5.59 2.84 -21.68
CA TRP A 68 -5.00 4.14 -22.00
C TRP A 68 -3.84 3.98 -22.96
N THR A 69 -3.40 5.08 -23.52
CA THR A 69 -2.19 5.13 -24.36
C THR A 69 -1.13 5.99 -23.69
N SER A 70 0.13 5.56 -23.80
CA SER A 70 1.30 6.35 -23.44
C SER A 70 2.28 6.33 -24.61
N GLY A 71 2.39 7.48 -25.31
CA GLY A 71 3.09 7.56 -26.59
C GLY A 71 2.47 6.58 -27.61
N LYS A 72 3.30 5.65 -28.12
CA LYS A 72 2.87 4.63 -29.11
C LYS A 72 2.46 3.29 -28.45
N THR A 73 2.31 3.25 -27.13
CA THR A 73 1.98 2.02 -26.39
C THR A 73 0.54 2.11 -25.90
N LEU A 74 -0.25 1.10 -26.26
CA LEU A 74 -1.58 0.86 -25.69
C LEU A 74 -1.42 -0.02 -24.46
N PHE A 75 -2.08 0.35 -23.37
CA PHE A 75 -2.25 -0.45 -22.16
C PHE A 75 -3.72 -0.78 -21.98
N ALA A 76 -4.01 -2.00 -21.56
CA ALA A 76 -5.33 -2.44 -21.14
C ALA A 76 -5.20 -3.17 -19.80
N GLN A 77 -6.15 -2.95 -18.91
CA GLN A 77 -6.22 -3.62 -17.63
C GLN A 77 -7.60 -4.22 -17.40
N GLU A 78 -7.60 -5.44 -16.86
CA GLU A 78 -8.76 -6.08 -16.25
C GLU A 78 -8.49 -6.24 -14.76
N ARG A 79 -9.49 -5.93 -13.92
CA ARG A 79 -9.38 -5.91 -12.46
C ARG A 79 -10.49 -6.73 -11.84
N GLU A 80 -10.12 -7.54 -10.87
CA GLU A 80 -11.03 -8.29 -10.03
C GLU A 80 -10.75 -7.97 -8.57
N PHE A 81 -11.78 -7.73 -7.79
CA PHE A 81 -11.65 -7.47 -6.36
C PHE A 81 -12.42 -8.50 -5.56
N ASP A 82 -11.72 -9.19 -4.66
CA ASP A 82 -12.35 -10.08 -3.68
C ASP A 82 -12.61 -9.33 -2.37
N PRO A 83 -13.89 -9.05 -2.02
CA PRO A 83 -14.22 -8.29 -0.83
C PRO A 83 -13.90 -9.00 0.48
N LEU A 84 -13.80 -10.33 0.49
CA LEU A 84 -13.51 -11.10 1.70
C LEU A 84 -12.03 -11.06 2.06
N SER A 85 -11.15 -11.25 1.10
CA SER A 85 -9.71 -11.18 1.31
C SER A 85 -9.15 -9.75 1.19
N GLY A 86 -9.92 -8.83 0.56
CA GLY A 86 -9.47 -7.47 0.23
C GLY A 86 -8.42 -7.44 -0.89
N VAL A 87 -8.29 -8.52 -1.66
CA VAL A 87 -7.28 -8.63 -2.71
C VAL A 87 -7.82 -8.12 -4.04
N LEU A 88 -7.10 -7.17 -4.62
CA LEU A 88 -7.24 -6.70 -5.98
C LEU A 88 -6.28 -7.50 -6.87
N THR A 89 -6.81 -8.20 -7.88
CA THR A 89 -6.04 -8.83 -8.95
C THR A 89 -6.10 -7.94 -10.18
N VAL A 90 -4.97 -7.64 -10.79
CA VAL A 90 -4.86 -6.78 -11.97
C VAL A 90 -4.13 -7.54 -13.06
N HIS A 91 -4.81 -7.77 -14.17
CA HIS A 91 -4.24 -8.29 -15.40
C HIS A 91 -3.96 -7.13 -16.34
N SER A 92 -2.70 -6.86 -16.61
CA SER A 92 -2.27 -5.77 -17.49
C SER A 92 -1.71 -6.33 -18.77
N THR A 93 -2.17 -5.82 -19.91
CA THR A 93 -1.63 -6.11 -21.24
C THR A 93 -1.13 -4.82 -21.87
N TRP A 94 -0.02 -4.86 -22.57
CA TRP A 94 0.48 -3.75 -23.34
C TRP A 94 0.80 -4.15 -24.78
N ARG A 95 0.65 -3.21 -25.71
CA ARG A 95 0.99 -3.37 -27.13
C ARG A 95 1.68 -2.13 -27.68
N ARG A 96 2.79 -2.34 -28.38
CA ARG A 96 3.53 -1.30 -29.10
C ARG A 96 3.97 -1.83 -30.46
N GLY A 97 3.26 -1.44 -31.54
CA GLY A 97 3.46 -2.00 -32.87
C GLY A 97 3.20 -3.51 -32.87
N THR A 98 4.21 -4.30 -33.26
CA THR A 98 4.17 -5.77 -33.27
C THR A 98 4.56 -6.42 -31.93
N LYS A 99 5.06 -5.63 -30.95
CA LYS A 99 5.45 -6.12 -29.62
C LYS A 99 4.29 -6.01 -28.65
N SER A 100 4.08 -7.04 -27.83
CA SER A 100 3.10 -7.05 -26.74
C SER A 100 3.63 -7.83 -25.56
N GLY A 101 3.03 -7.65 -24.40
CA GLY A 101 3.30 -8.43 -23.21
C GLY A 101 2.15 -8.31 -22.23
N ASN A 102 2.14 -9.18 -21.23
CA ASN A 102 1.17 -9.18 -20.16
C ASN A 102 1.86 -9.29 -18.80
N ARG A 103 1.15 -8.88 -17.78
CA ARG A 103 1.58 -9.03 -16.38
C ARG A 103 0.36 -9.14 -15.50
N GLU A 104 0.39 -10.07 -14.57
CA GLU A 104 -0.53 -10.13 -13.45
C GLU A 104 0.17 -9.67 -12.18
N HIS A 105 -0.55 -8.92 -11.34
CA HIS A 105 -0.15 -8.68 -9.97
C HIS A 105 -1.37 -8.68 -9.05
N ARG A 106 -1.13 -9.03 -7.80
CA ARG A 106 -2.13 -9.07 -6.75
C ARG A 106 -1.70 -8.17 -5.62
N LEU A 107 -2.63 -7.37 -5.13
CA LEU A 107 -2.42 -6.39 -4.08
C LEU A 107 -3.56 -6.45 -3.08
N ARG A 108 -3.26 -6.67 -1.81
CA ARG A 108 -4.25 -6.50 -0.75
C ARG A 108 -4.43 -5.03 -0.45
N LEU A 109 -5.64 -4.53 -0.68
CA LEU A 109 -6.02 -3.17 -0.38
C LEU A 109 -6.46 -3.06 1.08
N TYR A 110 -5.96 -2.04 1.74
CA TYR A 110 -6.32 -1.68 3.10
C TYR A 110 -7.08 -0.35 3.13
N ASN A 111 -8.04 -0.21 4.03
CA ASN A 111 -8.56 1.09 4.41
C ASN A 111 -7.78 1.65 5.62
N ALA A 112 -7.97 2.92 5.91
CA ALA A 112 -7.24 3.60 6.98
C ALA A 112 -7.50 2.97 8.36
N THR A 113 -8.74 2.58 8.65
CA THR A 113 -9.12 1.94 9.92
C THR A 113 -8.31 0.66 10.14
N ARG A 114 -8.30 -0.23 9.13
CA ARG A 114 -7.58 -1.51 9.26
C ARG A 114 -6.07 -1.33 9.38
N LEU A 115 -5.49 -0.34 8.66
CA LEU A 115 -4.07 -0.03 8.83
C LEU A 115 -3.76 0.56 10.20
N SER A 116 -4.61 1.43 10.73
CA SER A 116 -4.43 2.00 12.06
C SER A 116 -4.46 0.92 13.15
N GLU A 117 -5.36 -0.08 13.03
CA GLU A 117 -5.39 -1.26 13.92
C GLU A 117 -4.10 -2.07 13.82
N LEU A 118 -3.65 -2.40 12.60
CA LEU A 118 -2.41 -3.15 12.38
C LEU A 118 -1.18 -2.42 12.95
N PHE A 119 -1.17 -1.10 12.85
CA PHE A 119 -0.10 -0.27 13.41
C PHE A 119 -0.16 -0.26 14.93
N ALA A 120 -1.34 -0.07 15.52
CA ALA A 120 -1.54 -0.09 16.97
C ALA A 120 -1.13 -1.43 17.59
N ASP A 121 -1.48 -2.56 16.96
CA ASP A 121 -1.06 -3.91 17.37
C ASP A 121 0.48 -4.10 17.38
N ALA A 122 1.20 -3.24 16.70
CA ALA A 122 2.67 -3.23 16.66
C ALA A 122 3.31 -2.10 17.51
N GLY A 123 2.50 -1.32 18.26
CA GLY A 123 2.98 -0.19 19.05
C GLY A 123 3.28 1.06 18.21
N LEU A 124 2.56 1.24 17.10
CA LEU A 124 2.65 2.41 16.23
C LEU A 124 1.30 3.15 16.24
N VAL A 125 1.27 4.39 16.71
CA VAL A 125 0.04 5.19 16.80
C VAL A 125 0.00 6.21 15.68
N VAL A 126 -1.06 6.15 14.85
CA VAL A 126 -1.26 7.11 13.75
C VAL A 126 -1.49 8.50 14.32
N GLN A 127 -0.68 9.45 13.91
CA GLN A 127 -0.74 10.86 14.31
C GLN A 127 -1.36 11.74 13.23
N GLN A 128 -1.15 11.39 11.95
CA GLN A 128 -1.61 12.17 10.80
C GLN A 128 -2.02 11.26 9.66
N ALA A 129 -3.02 11.69 8.91
CA ALA A 129 -3.53 11.00 7.72
C ALA A 129 -3.86 12.01 6.63
N TRP A 130 -3.29 11.81 5.43
CA TRP A 130 -3.37 12.72 4.29
C TRP A 130 -3.85 11.99 3.03
N ASP A 131 -4.45 12.74 2.09
CA ASP A 131 -4.83 12.26 0.75
C ASP A 131 -3.57 12.17 -0.14
N GLY A 132 -2.87 11.05 -0.05
CA GLY A 132 -1.60 10.87 -0.72
C GLY A 132 -0.56 11.90 -0.30
N PHE A 133 0.13 12.48 -1.27
CA PHE A 133 1.10 13.57 -1.05
C PHE A 133 0.49 14.97 -1.17
N ASP A 134 -0.82 15.05 -1.35
CA ASP A 134 -1.51 16.33 -1.35
C ASP A 134 -1.60 16.89 0.08
N ASP A 135 -1.54 18.20 0.22
CA ASP A 135 -1.69 18.87 1.51
C ASP A 135 -3.18 18.98 1.91
N ARG A 136 -3.86 17.84 1.90
CA ARG A 136 -5.26 17.67 2.26
C ARG A 136 -5.44 16.54 3.26
N PRO A 137 -6.29 16.71 4.28
CA PRO A 137 -6.64 15.60 5.17
C PRO A 137 -7.23 14.42 4.40
N LEU A 138 -7.00 13.21 4.89
CA LEU A 138 -7.53 11.99 4.29
C LEU A 138 -9.06 12.05 4.22
N GLY A 139 -9.58 12.01 3.01
CA GLY A 139 -11.01 12.00 2.73
C GLY A 139 -11.52 10.59 2.38
N ARG A 140 -12.85 10.42 2.45
CA ARG A 140 -13.53 9.15 2.17
C ARG A 140 -13.29 8.62 0.75
N THR A 141 -13.02 9.50 -0.21
CA THR A 141 -12.82 9.15 -1.63
C THR A 141 -11.38 9.30 -2.08
N ALA A 142 -10.45 9.54 -1.14
CA ALA A 142 -9.02 9.60 -1.45
C ALA A 142 -8.54 8.28 -2.04
N SER A 143 -7.99 8.29 -3.25
CA SER A 143 -7.49 7.07 -3.93
C SER A 143 -6.18 6.55 -3.34
N GLU A 144 -5.44 7.43 -2.70
CA GLU A 144 -4.21 7.13 -1.97
C GLU A 144 -4.31 7.67 -0.55
N MET A 145 -3.51 7.14 0.35
CA MET A 145 -3.38 7.65 1.70
C MET A 145 -1.93 7.65 2.14
N LEU A 146 -1.56 8.71 2.84
CA LEU A 146 -0.29 8.83 3.54
C LEU A 146 -0.59 8.88 5.03
N LEU A 147 -0.09 7.89 5.77
CA LEU A 147 -0.25 7.78 7.21
C LEU A 147 1.09 8.01 7.88
N VAL A 148 1.11 8.89 8.88
CA VAL A 148 2.28 9.10 9.74
C VAL A 148 1.96 8.53 11.11
N ALA A 149 2.70 7.48 11.50
CA ALA A 149 2.52 6.83 12.79
C ALA A 149 3.79 6.93 13.63
N ARG A 150 3.62 7.18 14.92
CA ARG A 150 4.72 7.29 15.89
C ARG A 150 4.81 6.00 16.72
N LYS A 151 6.03 5.52 16.94
CA LYS A 151 6.30 4.42 17.86
C LYS A 151 6.23 4.91 19.30
N GLU A 152 5.41 4.24 20.11
CA GLU A 152 5.37 4.38 21.55
C GLU A 152 6.60 3.75 22.26
#